data_7c5e4d5f70234f14ba2bf3c3cab1d9a7
#
_entry.id   7c5e4d5f70234f14ba2bf3c3cab1d9a7
#
_cell.length_a   1.000
_cell.length_b   1.000
_cell.length_c   1.000
_cell.angle_alpha   90.00
_cell.angle_beta   90.00
_cell.angle_gamma   90.00
#
_symmetry.space_group_name_H-M   'P 1'
#
loop_
_entity.id
_entity.type
_entity.pdbx_description
1 polymer ?
#
loop_
_entity_poly.entity_id
_entity_poly.type
_entity_poly.pdbx_seq_one_letter_code
_entity_poly.pdbx_strand_id
1 'polypeptide(L)'
;IIDENDRVVLNRQAFVPEKGFDEKAFYFGRNIHDHLAATTHNLIGDGNPRLERSVHYGGLTESSVNSLAEEAEKVGMDALLTLNRLARERVDADKGKNGADQRFNFGLYFFDDDHSLDDQQGSDSEE
;
A
#
# COMPACT_ATOMS: atom_id res chain seq x y z
N ILE A 1 13.50 7.57 -0.23
CA ILE A 1 14.78 8.27 -0.17
C ILE A 1 15.85 7.32 0.33
N ILE A 2 16.96 7.32 -0.35
CA ILE A 2 18.11 6.50 -0.01
C ILE A 2 19.18 7.44 0.55
N ASP A 3 19.73 7.12 1.71
CA ASP A 3 20.79 7.91 2.33
C ASP A 3 22.15 7.69 1.64
N GLU A 4 23.18 8.41 2.09
CA GLU A 4 24.53 8.33 1.53
C GLU A 4 25.16 6.93 1.63
N ASN A 5 24.65 6.08 2.50
CA ASN A 5 25.08 4.70 2.68
C ASN A 5 24.18 3.70 1.95
N ASP A 6 23.35 4.19 1.03
CA ASP A 6 22.46 3.36 0.23
C ASP A 6 21.40 2.63 1.06
N ARG A 7 21.04 3.17 2.21
CA ARG A 7 19.97 2.66 3.07
C ARG A 7 18.67 3.40 2.83
N VAL A 8 17.56 2.70 2.95
CA VAL A 8 16.25 3.36 2.96
C VAL A 8 16.07 4.03 4.31
N VAL A 9 15.91 5.34 4.29
CA VAL A 9 15.62 6.11 5.48
C VAL A 9 14.14 5.98 5.81
N LEU A 10 13.83 5.55 7.02
CA LEU A 10 12.48 5.52 7.56
C LEU A 10 12.02 6.94 7.85
N ASN A 11 11.62 7.61 6.80
CA ASN A 11 11.09 8.95 6.87
C ASN A 11 9.75 8.93 6.13
N ARG A 12 8.72 9.50 6.72
CA ARG A 12 7.44 9.70 6.04
C ARG A 12 7.61 10.31 4.66
N GLN A 13 8.55 11.20 4.51
CA GLN A 13 8.87 11.86 3.25
C GLN A 13 9.42 10.91 2.18
N ALA A 14 9.98 9.77 2.58
CA ALA A 14 10.48 8.77 1.62
C ALA A 14 9.34 8.15 0.80
N PHE A 15 8.15 8.07 1.37
CA PHE A 15 6.99 7.43 0.76
C PHE A 15 5.82 8.39 0.50
N VAL A 16 5.84 9.57 1.14
CA VAL A 16 4.84 10.61 0.95
C VAL A 16 5.58 11.89 0.54
N PRO A 17 5.44 12.33 -0.71
CA PRO A 17 6.15 13.53 -1.17
C PRO A 17 5.61 14.78 -0.47
N GLU A 18 6.52 15.63 0.02
CA GLU A 18 6.21 16.94 0.60
C GLU A 18 6.28 18.08 -0.40
N LYS A 19 6.53 17.80 -1.66
CA LYS A 19 6.58 18.81 -2.70
C LYS A 19 5.18 19.29 -3.07
N GLY A 20 5.10 20.30 -3.91
CA GLY A 20 3.88 21.00 -4.22
C GLY A 20 2.69 20.14 -4.64
N PHE A 21 1.53 20.75 -4.74
CA PHE A 21 0.24 20.09 -4.99
C PHE A 21 0.28 19.19 -6.24
N ASP A 22 0.92 19.63 -7.32
CA ASP A 22 0.96 18.88 -8.58
C ASP A 22 1.66 17.53 -8.41
N GLU A 23 2.75 17.50 -7.66
CA GLU A 23 3.49 16.27 -7.40
C GLU A 23 2.71 15.33 -6.47
N LYS A 24 2.09 15.88 -5.44
CA LYS A 24 1.22 15.11 -4.55
C LYS A 24 0.03 14.51 -5.29
N ALA A 25 -0.58 15.29 -6.17
CA ALA A 25 -1.70 14.83 -7.00
C ALA A 25 -1.27 13.72 -7.96
N PHE A 26 -0.07 13.81 -8.53
CA PHE A 26 0.47 12.77 -9.39
C PHE A 26 0.61 11.44 -8.65
N TYR A 27 1.25 11.44 -7.48
CA TYR A 27 1.42 10.22 -6.68
C TYR A 27 0.10 9.67 -6.14
N PHE A 28 -0.81 10.55 -5.74
CA PHE A 28 -2.17 10.18 -5.37
C PHE A 28 -2.85 9.44 -6.51
N GLY A 29 -2.88 10.03 -7.70
CA GLY A 29 -3.52 9.44 -8.87
C GLY A 29 -2.91 8.09 -9.25
N ARG A 30 -1.58 8.00 -9.25
CA ARG A 30 -0.88 6.76 -9.58
C ARG A 30 -1.20 5.64 -8.59
N ASN A 31 -1.14 5.93 -7.30
CA ASN A 31 -1.34 4.91 -6.27
C ASN A 31 -2.79 4.41 -6.24
N ILE A 32 -3.76 5.31 -6.38
CA ILE A 32 -5.17 4.93 -6.44
C ILE A 32 -5.47 4.18 -7.75
N HIS A 33 -4.94 4.63 -8.88
CA HIS A 33 -5.06 3.92 -10.15
C HIS A 33 -4.54 2.50 -10.04
N ASP A 34 -3.35 2.30 -9.51
CA ASP A 34 -2.71 0.98 -9.45
C ASP A 34 -3.48 0.04 -8.50
N HIS A 35 -3.96 0.54 -7.36
CA HIS A 35 -4.79 -0.24 -6.46
C HIS A 35 -6.13 -0.63 -7.12
N LEU A 36 -6.78 0.34 -7.75
CA LEU A 36 -8.04 0.10 -8.46
C LEU A 36 -7.85 -0.90 -9.61
N ALA A 37 -6.75 -0.80 -10.35
CA ALA A 37 -6.42 -1.74 -11.43
C ALA A 37 -6.21 -3.16 -10.90
N ALA A 38 -5.51 -3.32 -9.78
CA ALA A 38 -5.33 -4.62 -9.13
C ALA A 38 -6.66 -5.22 -8.68
N THR A 39 -7.51 -4.44 -8.05
CA THR A 39 -8.85 -4.86 -7.60
C THR A 39 -9.73 -5.24 -8.78
N THR A 40 -9.74 -4.42 -9.83
CA THR A 40 -10.52 -4.67 -11.05
C THR A 40 -10.07 -5.94 -11.75
N HIS A 41 -8.76 -6.17 -11.84
CA HIS A 41 -8.21 -7.40 -12.40
C HIS A 41 -8.74 -8.63 -11.66
N ASN A 42 -8.76 -8.58 -10.34
CA ASN A 42 -9.25 -9.70 -9.53
C ASN A 42 -10.77 -9.92 -9.67
N LEU A 43 -11.51 -8.86 -9.97
CA LEU A 43 -12.97 -8.93 -10.10
C LEU A 43 -13.40 -9.48 -11.48
N ILE A 44 -12.78 -9.01 -12.55
CA ILE A 44 -13.23 -9.29 -13.94
C ILE A 44 -12.13 -9.78 -14.86
N GLY A 45 -10.87 -9.81 -14.44
CA GLY A 45 -9.74 -10.18 -15.28
C GLY A 45 -9.51 -11.67 -15.36
N ASP A 46 -8.73 -12.07 -16.36
CA ASP A 46 -8.23 -13.43 -16.54
C ASP A 46 -6.81 -13.54 -15.98
N GLY A 47 -6.42 -14.75 -15.62
CA GLY A 47 -5.09 -15.07 -15.14
C GLY A 47 -4.95 -15.03 -13.63
N ASN A 48 -3.71 -15.02 -13.17
CA ASN A 48 -3.42 -15.08 -11.74
C ASN A 48 -3.90 -13.83 -11.00
N PRO A 49 -4.55 -13.99 -9.82
CA PRO A 49 -4.95 -12.86 -9.02
C PRO A 49 -3.77 -11.99 -8.58
N ARG A 50 -4.00 -10.70 -8.52
CA ARG A 50 -3.09 -9.75 -7.86
C ARG A 50 -3.23 -9.85 -6.34
N LEU A 51 -2.18 -9.51 -5.64
CA LEU A 51 -2.26 -9.35 -4.19
C LEU A 51 -3.11 -8.12 -3.86
N GLU A 52 -4.33 -8.38 -3.40
CA GLU A 52 -5.25 -7.34 -2.93
C GLU A 52 -6.03 -7.95 -1.79
N ARG A 53 -5.72 -7.52 -0.57
CA ARG A 53 -6.30 -8.07 0.65
C ARG A 53 -6.43 -6.98 1.70
N SER A 54 -7.42 -7.16 2.55
CA SER A 54 -7.63 -6.29 3.69
C SER A 54 -8.03 -7.09 4.92
N VAL A 55 -7.81 -6.49 6.07
CA VAL A 55 -8.32 -6.95 7.36
C VAL A 55 -9.30 -5.90 7.84
N HIS A 56 -10.52 -6.30 8.13
CA HIS A 56 -11.58 -5.39 8.55
C HIS A 56 -12.24 -5.87 9.84
N TYR A 57 -12.31 -4.99 10.82
CA TYR A 57 -13.00 -5.22 12.08
C TYR A 57 -13.72 -3.96 12.53
N GLY A 58 -14.93 -4.13 13.03
CA GLY A 58 -15.71 -3.09 13.68
C GLY A 58 -15.80 -3.35 15.21
N GLY A 59 -16.51 -2.47 15.91
CA GLY A 59 -16.77 -2.63 17.34
C GLY A 59 -15.56 -2.36 18.24
N LEU A 60 -14.61 -1.56 17.76
CA LEU A 60 -13.38 -1.24 18.48
C LEU A 60 -13.47 0.11 19.18
N THR A 61 -12.79 0.24 20.30
CA THR A 61 -12.61 1.54 20.95
C THR A 61 -11.58 2.38 20.19
N GLU A 62 -11.63 3.69 20.38
CA GLU A 62 -10.62 4.61 19.85
C GLU A 62 -9.21 4.22 20.28
N SER A 63 -9.04 3.83 21.55
CA SER A 63 -7.75 3.37 22.07
C SER A 63 -7.24 2.13 21.35
N SER A 64 -8.12 1.17 21.07
CA SER A 64 -7.76 -0.03 20.31
C SER A 64 -7.36 0.30 18.88
N VAL A 65 -8.09 1.18 18.22
CA VAL A 65 -7.79 1.61 16.84
C VAL A 65 -6.44 2.33 16.78
N ASN A 66 -6.16 3.22 17.74
CA ASN A 66 -4.87 3.91 17.81
C ASN A 66 -3.71 2.93 18.01
N SER A 67 -3.90 1.92 18.85
CA SER A 67 -2.90 0.87 19.06
C SER A 67 -2.67 0.05 17.78
N LEU A 68 -3.73 -0.30 17.08
CA LEU A 68 -3.64 -1.03 15.81
C LEU A 68 -2.98 -0.20 14.73
N ALA A 69 -3.23 1.10 14.69
CA ALA A 69 -2.58 2.01 13.74
C ALA A 69 -1.07 2.04 13.94
N GLU A 70 -0.60 2.10 15.19
CA GLU A 70 0.83 2.04 15.51
C GLU A 70 1.46 0.72 15.08
N GLU A 71 0.81 -0.40 15.36
CA GLU A 71 1.29 -1.71 14.94
C GLU A 71 1.25 -1.86 13.42
N ALA A 72 0.21 -1.38 12.76
CA ALA A 72 0.10 -1.40 11.30
C ALA A 72 1.23 -0.60 10.64
N GLU A 73 1.60 0.54 11.21
CA GLU A 73 2.73 1.34 10.71
C GLU A 73 4.03 0.55 10.78
N LYS A 74 4.31 -0.12 11.90
CA LYS A 74 5.52 -0.95 12.06
C LYS A 74 5.56 -2.10 11.05
N VAL A 75 4.50 -2.89 11.00
CA VAL A 75 4.40 -4.05 10.11
C VAL A 75 4.43 -3.60 8.64
N GLY A 76 3.71 -2.54 8.32
CA GLY A 76 3.64 -2.01 6.96
C GLY A 76 4.98 -1.46 6.49
N MET A 77 5.66 -0.70 7.34
CA MET A 77 6.98 -0.16 6.99
C MET A 77 8.01 -1.26 6.81
N ASP A 78 7.99 -2.29 7.63
CA ASP A 78 8.88 -3.45 7.45
C ASP A 78 8.64 -4.14 6.10
N ALA A 79 7.39 -4.31 5.70
CA ALA A 79 7.05 -4.89 4.41
C ALA A 79 7.56 -4.02 3.25
N LEU A 80 7.34 -2.70 3.32
CA LEU A 80 7.81 -1.76 2.30
C LEU A 80 9.34 -1.74 2.19
N LEU A 81 10.03 -1.74 3.31
CA LEU A 81 11.50 -1.77 3.33
C LEU A 81 12.04 -3.06 2.72
N THR A 82 11.42 -4.19 3.03
CA THR A 82 11.81 -5.49 2.47
C THR A 82 11.64 -5.51 0.96
N LEU A 83 10.49 -5.08 0.45
CA LEU A 83 10.25 -5.02 -0.99
C LEU A 83 11.17 -4.02 -1.68
N ASN A 84 11.42 -2.88 -1.07
CA ASN A 84 12.31 -1.88 -1.63
C ASN A 84 13.73 -2.43 -1.80
N ARG A 85 14.25 -3.13 -0.78
CA ARG A 85 15.57 -3.77 -0.86
C ARG A 85 15.64 -4.80 -1.97
N LEU A 86 14.67 -5.70 -2.03
CA LEU A 86 14.59 -6.73 -3.06
C LEU A 86 14.46 -6.15 -4.46
N ALA A 87 13.64 -5.10 -4.61
CA ALA A 87 13.45 -4.42 -5.88
C ALA A 87 14.75 -3.78 -6.38
N ARG A 88 15.51 -3.14 -5.49
CA ARG A 88 16.80 -2.55 -5.86
C ARG A 88 17.79 -3.61 -6.35
N GLU A 89 17.87 -4.73 -5.68
CA GLU A 89 18.70 -5.86 -6.12
C GLU A 89 18.30 -6.33 -7.52
N ARG A 90 17.00 -6.37 -7.81
CA ARG A 90 16.48 -6.78 -9.12
C ARG A 90 16.75 -5.74 -10.20
N VAL A 91 16.57 -4.45 -9.88
CA VAL A 91 16.89 -3.36 -10.82
C VAL A 91 18.35 -3.43 -11.23
N ASP A 92 19.26 -3.63 -10.28
CA ASP A 92 20.68 -3.77 -10.56
C ASP A 92 21.00 -5.00 -11.41
N ALA A 93 20.36 -6.13 -11.10
CA ALA A 93 20.55 -7.38 -11.84
C ALA A 93 19.99 -7.32 -13.26
N ASP A 94 18.91 -6.60 -13.48
CA ASP A 94 18.22 -6.52 -14.78
C ASP A 94 18.74 -5.38 -15.66
N LYS A 95 19.64 -4.58 -15.16
CA LYS A 95 20.18 -3.43 -15.90
C LYS A 95 20.80 -3.85 -17.22
N GLY A 96 20.32 -3.25 -18.31
CA GLY A 96 20.80 -3.55 -19.67
C GLY A 96 20.24 -4.83 -20.30
N LYS A 97 19.38 -5.56 -19.59
CA LYS A 97 18.74 -6.73 -20.18
C LYS A 97 17.59 -6.37 -21.10
N ASN A 98 17.37 -7.19 -22.14
CA ASN A 98 16.18 -7.07 -22.97
C ASN A 98 14.92 -7.38 -22.15
N GLY A 99 13.87 -6.58 -22.32
CA GLY A 99 12.62 -6.74 -21.60
C GLY A 99 12.60 -6.10 -20.22
N ALA A 100 13.66 -5.36 -19.84
CA ALA A 100 13.71 -4.61 -18.58
C ALA A 100 12.88 -3.31 -18.67
N ASP A 101 11.60 -3.45 -18.97
CA ASP A 101 10.63 -2.37 -19.19
C ASP A 101 9.39 -2.50 -18.29
N GLN A 102 9.38 -3.47 -17.39
CA GLN A 102 8.25 -3.72 -16.50
C GLN A 102 8.35 -2.84 -15.25
N ARG A 103 7.21 -2.51 -14.68
CA ARG A 103 7.13 -1.79 -13.42
C ARG A 103 6.22 -2.51 -12.44
N PHE A 104 6.40 -2.24 -11.16
CA PHE A 104 5.44 -2.63 -10.14
C PHE A 104 5.20 -1.47 -9.18
N ASN A 105 4.10 -1.56 -8.46
CA ASN A 105 3.78 -0.69 -7.34
C ASN A 105 3.20 -1.56 -6.23
N PHE A 106 3.78 -1.48 -5.06
CA PHE A 106 3.30 -2.14 -3.85
C PHE A 106 3.01 -1.08 -2.81
N GLY A 107 1.76 -0.96 -2.40
CA GLY A 107 1.32 0.04 -1.44
C GLY A 107 0.49 -0.55 -0.32
N LEU A 108 0.48 0.11 0.79
CA LEU A 108 -0.30 -0.24 1.97
C LEU A 108 -1.02 1.00 2.48
N TYR A 109 -2.14 0.79 3.13
CA TYR A 109 -2.86 1.86 3.80
C TYR A 109 -3.54 1.35 5.06
N PHE A 110 -3.77 2.26 5.99
CA PHE A 110 -4.62 2.07 7.15
C PHE A 110 -5.69 3.15 7.13
N PHE A 111 -6.94 2.75 7.30
CA PHE A 111 -8.07 3.68 7.37
C PHE A 111 -8.89 3.37 8.61
N ASP A 112 -9.30 4.39 9.32
CA ASP A 112 -10.23 4.30 10.44
C ASP A 112 -11.26 5.41 10.37
N ASP A 113 -12.42 5.13 10.90
CA ASP A 113 -13.46 6.12 11.14
C ASP A 113 -14.23 5.80 12.42
N ASP A 114 -15.02 6.74 12.89
CA ASP A 114 -15.84 6.60 14.08
C ASP A 114 -17.23 6.05 13.77
N HIS A 115 -17.41 5.48 12.57
CA HIS A 115 -18.73 5.21 12.05
C HIS A 115 -19.01 3.73 11.86
N SER A 116 -20.15 3.30 12.38
CA SER A 116 -20.64 1.92 12.32
C SER A 116 -21.58 1.66 11.13
N LEU A 117 -21.51 2.45 10.04
CA LEU A 117 -22.35 2.25 8.85
C LEU A 117 -22.13 0.87 8.21
N ASP A 118 -20.89 0.41 8.21
CA ASP A 118 -20.55 -0.88 7.64
C ASP A 118 -21.11 -2.05 8.46
N ASP A 119 -21.25 -1.86 9.77
CA ASP A 119 -21.82 -2.88 10.66
C ASP A 119 -23.31 -3.10 10.41
N GLN A 120 -24.01 -2.10 9.86
CA GLN A 120 -25.45 -2.22 9.56
C GLN A 120 -25.73 -2.98 8.26
N GLN A 121 -24.76 -3.02 7.34
CA GLN A 121 -24.91 -3.76 6.08
C GLN A 121 -24.53 -5.24 6.20
N GLY A 122 -23.73 -5.58 7.21
CA GLY A 122 -23.32 -6.97 7.46
C GLY A 122 -24.35 -7.82 8.17
N SER A 123 -25.37 -7.22 8.81
CA SER A 123 -26.39 -7.95 9.56
C SER A 123 -27.57 -8.44 8.71
N ASP A 124 -27.69 -7.95 7.48
CA ASP A 124 -28.82 -8.32 6.60
C ASP A 124 -28.51 -9.47 5.62
N SER A 125 -27.33 -10.07 5.72
CA SER A 125 -26.91 -11.16 4.83
C SER A 125 -26.89 -12.55 5.47
N GLU A 126 -27.43 -12.69 6.67
CA GLU A 126 -27.65 -14.00 7.33
C GLU A 126 -29.15 -14.27 7.54
N GLU A 127 -29.89 -14.39 6.44
CA GLU A 127 -31.18 -15.09 6.42
C GLU A 127 -31.25 -16.08 5.26
#